data_f76d2dc7674fa81dd1404073a55c3c69
#
_entry.id   f76d2dc7674fa81dd1404073a55c3c69
#
_cell.length_a   1.000
_cell.length_b   1.000
_cell.length_c   1.000
_cell.angle_alpha   90.00
_cell.angle_beta   90.00
_cell.angle_gamma   90.00
#
_symmetry.space_group_name_H-M   'P 1'
#
loop_
_entity.id
_entity.type
_entity.pdbx_description
1 polymer ?
#
loop_
_entity_poly.entity_id
_entity_poly.type
_entity_poly.pdbx_seq_one_letter_code
_entity_poly.pdbx_strand_id
1 'polypeptide(L)'
;MSTDTKSDFLVISRGQWDHDAAKEDIQQAIDDFYAWLHRSIEEGKMKMGSRLGIEGATVSRHGIVTDGPFGEAKEAIGGYWLIVADNLDEAAKIAAQNPCIKHGLFFEIRPTDAACASAFNVMTETPNE
;
A
#
# COMPACT_ATOMS: atom_id res chain seq x y z
N MET A 1 32.39 -2.36 6.10
CA MET A 1 31.38 -1.38 6.43
C MET A 1 30.30 -1.35 5.36
N SER A 2 29.13 -1.52 5.79
CA SER A 2 28.03 -1.54 4.86
C SER A 2 27.36 -0.17 4.88
N THR A 3 27.23 0.41 3.72
CA THR A 3 26.36 1.57 3.61
C THR A 3 24.96 1.01 3.44
N ASP A 4 24.15 1.31 4.40
CA ASP A 4 22.77 0.91 4.31
C ASP A 4 22.07 1.89 3.37
N THR A 5 21.81 1.44 2.15
CA THR A 5 21.14 2.24 1.15
C THR A 5 19.64 1.99 1.13
N LYS A 6 19.15 1.17 2.04
CA LYS A 6 17.75 0.79 2.04
C LYS A 6 16.85 1.93 2.51
N SER A 7 15.70 2.02 1.89
CA SER A 7 14.70 3.03 2.17
C SER A 7 13.35 2.37 2.39
N ASP A 8 12.45 3.11 2.97
CA ASP A 8 11.08 2.65 3.17
C ASP A 8 10.24 2.99 1.96
N PHE A 9 9.42 2.05 1.53
CA PHE A 9 8.46 2.23 0.45
C PHE A 9 7.08 1.91 0.98
N LEU A 10 6.16 2.86 0.83
CA LEU A 10 4.79 2.65 1.28
C LEU A 10 4.07 1.74 0.29
N VAL A 11 3.42 0.72 0.82
CA VAL A 11 2.57 -0.17 0.03
C VAL A 11 1.13 0.13 0.40
N ILE A 12 0.33 0.45 -0.60
CA ILE A 12 -1.10 0.74 -0.43
C ILE A 12 -1.89 -0.38 -1.06
N SER A 13 -2.71 -1.05 -0.26
CA SER A 13 -3.57 -2.13 -0.75
C SER A 13 -4.79 -1.53 -1.44
N ARG A 14 -4.99 -1.87 -2.71
CA ARG A 14 -6.03 -1.31 -3.57
C ARG A 14 -6.92 -2.41 -4.12
N GLY A 15 -8.11 -2.00 -4.54
CA GLY A 15 -9.02 -2.90 -5.24
C GLY A 15 -9.93 -3.68 -4.33
N GLN A 16 -10.64 -4.60 -4.92
CA GLN A 16 -11.59 -5.47 -4.21
C GLN A 16 -11.37 -6.91 -4.69
N TRP A 17 -11.78 -7.85 -3.84
CA TRP A 17 -11.71 -9.26 -4.21
C TRP A 17 -12.56 -9.53 -5.45
N ASP A 18 -12.12 -10.47 -6.27
CA ASP A 18 -12.89 -10.92 -7.43
C ASP A 18 -14.24 -11.46 -6.96
N HIS A 19 -15.30 -11.11 -7.67
CA HIS A 19 -16.66 -11.54 -7.32
C HIS A 19 -16.83 -13.05 -7.37
N ASP A 20 -16.11 -13.71 -8.27
CA ASP A 20 -16.24 -15.14 -8.49
C ASP A 20 -15.25 -15.98 -7.69
N ALA A 21 -14.42 -15.35 -6.88
CA ALA A 21 -13.49 -16.09 -6.03
C ALA A 21 -14.22 -16.65 -4.81
N ALA A 22 -13.95 -17.89 -4.47
CA ALA A 22 -14.56 -18.52 -3.30
C ALA A 22 -13.97 -17.90 -2.03
N LYS A 23 -14.81 -17.74 -1.01
CA LYS A 23 -14.35 -17.16 0.27
C LYS A 23 -13.23 -17.97 0.89
N GLU A 24 -13.26 -19.30 0.73
CA GLU A 24 -12.21 -20.16 1.25
C GLU A 24 -10.87 -19.89 0.59
N ASP A 25 -10.87 -19.61 -0.71
CA ASP A 25 -9.66 -19.31 -1.45
C ASP A 25 -9.12 -17.94 -1.06
N ILE A 26 -10.02 -16.96 -0.89
CA ILE A 26 -9.63 -15.64 -0.42
C ILE A 26 -9.04 -15.72 0.97
N GLN A 27 -9.68 -16.49 1.86
CA GLN A 27 -9.18 -16.64 3.23
C GLN A 27 -7.80 -17.28 3.24
N GLN A 28 -7.57 -18.27 2.39
CA GLN A 28 -6.25 -18.90 2.31
C GLN A 28 -5.20 -17.87 1.84
N ALA A 29 -5.55 -17.04 0.87
CA ALA A 29 -4.64 -15.99 0.41
C ALA A 29 -4.34 -14.98 1.52
N ILE A 30 -5.34 -14.64 2.32
CA ILE A 30 -5.16 -13.73 3.47
C ILE A 30 -4.22 -14.37 4.50
N ASP A 31 -4.43 -15.64 4.82
CA ASP A 31 -3.58 -16.34 5.78
C ASP A 31 -2.14 -16.42 5.28
N ASP A 32 -1.97 -16.72 4.00
CA ASP A 32 -0.64 -16.76 3.38
C ASP A 32 0.02 -15.38 3.38
N PHE A 33 -0.78 -14.33 3.15
CA PHE A 33 -0.29 -12.96 3.19
C PHE A 33 0.26 -12.62 4.59
N TYR A 34 -0.49 -12.92 5.64
CA TYR A 34 -0.03 -12.60 6.99
C TYR A 34 1.21 -13.40 7.37
N ALA A 35 1.31 -14.66 6.95
CA ALA A 35 2.50 -15.46 7.19
C ALA A 35 3.71 -14.82 6.50
N TRP A 36 3.54 -14.41 5.24
CA TRP A 36 4.58 -13.75 4.47
C TRP A 36 4.97 -12.41 5.08
N LEU A 37 3.99 -11.61 5.49
CA LEU A 37 4.22 -10.30 6.09
C LEU A 37 5.01 -10.44 7.40
N HIS A 38 4.57 -11.32 8.29
CA HIS A 38 5.23 -11.49 9.59
C HIS A 38 6.66 -12.00 9.42
N ARG A 39 6.87 -12.94 8.52
CA ARG A 39 8.21 -13.46 8.23
C ARG A 39 9.10 -12.35 7.67
N SER A 40 8.56 -11.54 6.77
CA SER A 40 9.31 -10.44 6.16
C SER A 40 9.66 -9.36 7.19
N ILE A 41 8.76 -9.11 8.15
CA ILE A 41 9.04 -8.17 9.24
C ILE A 41 10.18 -8.70 10.09
N GLU A 42 10.17 -9.98 10.44
CA GLU A 42 11.23 -10.58 11.24
C GLU A 42 12.58 -10.51 10.52
N GLU A 43 12.56 -10.59 9.20
CA GLU A 43 13.79 -10.52 8.40
C GLU A 43 14.24 -9.08 8.12
N GLY A 44 13.50 -8.09 8.61
CA GLY A 44 13.84 -6.69 8.38
C GLY A 44 13.48 -6.16 7.00
N LYS A 45 12.69 -6.91 6.24
CA LYS A 45 12.33 -6.54 4.87
C LYS A 45 11.04 -5.73 4.80
N MET A 46 10.25 -5.77 5.85
CA MET A 46 8.98 -5.04 5.90
C MET A 46 8.75 -4.47 7.27
N LYS A 47 7.87 -3.49 7.35
CA LYS A 47 7.43 -2.89 8.61
C LYS A 47 5.91 -2.89 8.63
N MET A 48 5.35 -3.09 9.81
CA MET A 48 3.91 -3.16 9.99
C MET A 48 3.26 -1.83 9.69
N GLY A 49 2.10 -1.89 9.05
CA GLY A 49 1.19 -0.79 8.92
C GLY A 49 -0.13 -1.13 9.58
N SER A 50 -1.22 -0.86 8.88
CA SER A 50 -2.54 -1.10 9.43
C SER A 50 -3.56 -1.39 8.34
N ARG A 51 -4.59 -2.12 8.71
CA ARG A 51 -5.80 -2.19 7.90
C ARG A 51 -6.59 -0.90 8.09
N LEU A 52 -7.38 -0.55 7.09
CA LEU A 52 -8.24 0.62 7.14
C LEU A 52 -9.69 0.19 7.22
N GLY A 53 -10.49 0.97 7.96
CA GLY A 53 -11.92 0.73 8.03
C GLY A 53 -12.62 1.15 6.74
N ILE A 54 -13.89 0.80 6.63
CA ILE A 54 -14.65 1.06 5.40
C ILE A 54 -15.26 2.46 5.38
N GLU A 55 -15.22 3.17 6.48
CA GLU A 55 -15.74 4.53 6.56
C GLU A 55 -14.65 5.53 6.24
N GLY A 56 -15.01 6.65 5.66
CA GLY A 56 -14.04 7.68 5.36
C GLY A 56 -14.67 9.05 5.27
N ALA A 57 -13.82 10.06 5.28
CA ALA A 57 -14.24 11.45 5.07
C ALA A 57 -13.17 12.13 4.23
N THR A 58 -13.62 13.01 3.36
CA THR A 58 -12.72 13.83 2.55
C THR A 58 -12.85 15.27 3.00
N VAL A 59 -11.71 15.89 3.26
CA VAL A 59 -11.63 17.27 3.75
C VAL A 59 -10.92 18.11 2.71
N SER A 60 -11.57 19.20 2.28
CA SER A 60 -10.99 20.10 1.30
C SER A 60 -11.43 21.53 1.63
N ARG A 61 -11.05 22.47 0.76
CA ARG A 61 -11.52 23.85 0.93
C ARG A 61 -13.03 23.97 0.81
N HIS A 62 -13.69 22.97 0.23
CA HIS A 62 -15.13 22.96 0.04
C HIS A 62 -15.87 22.35 1.23
N GLY A 63 -15.16 21.93 2.26
CA GLY A 63 -15.73 21.39 3.47
C GLY A 63 -15.39 19.93 3.70
N ILE A 64 -16.18 19.28 4.52
CA ILE A 64 -16.01 17.88 4.88
C ILE A 64 -17.12 17.07 4.24
N VAL A 65 -16.75 16.06 3.47
CA VAL A 65 -17.70 15.12 2.89
C VAL A 65 -17.46 13.76 3.52
N THR A 66 -18.49 13.22 4.17
CA THR A 66 -18.40 11.90 4.80
C THR A 66 -19.07 10.91 3.88
N ASP A 67 -18.25 9.97 3.37
CA ASP A 67 -18.73 8.93 2.48
C ASP A 67 -18.76 7.60 3.20
N GLY A 68 -19.70 6.75 2.83
CA GLY A 68 -19.72 5.37 3.26
C GLY A 68 -18.66 4.58 2.51
N PRO A 69 -18.83 3.27 2.38
CA PRO A 69 -17.88 2.46 1.63
C PRO A 69 -17.70 3.00 0.23
N PHE A 70 -16.47 2.94 -0.29
CA PHE A 70 -16.17 3.43 -1.62
C PHE A 70 -16.93 2.62 -2.65
N GLY A 71 -17.59 3.32 -3.59
CA GLY A 71 -18.44 2.67 -4.57
C GLY A 71 -17.67 2.02 -5.70
N GLU A 72 -16.44 2.46 -5.95
CA GLU A 72 -15.64 1.94 -7.05
C GLU A 72 -14.41 1.21 -6.54
N ALA A 73 -14.14 0.06 -7.14
CA ALA A 73 -13.04 -0.80 -6.71
C ALA A 73 -11.69 -0.08 -6.72
N LYS A 74 -11.44 0.79 -7.71
CA LYS A 74 -10.17 1.50 -7.82
C LYS A 74 -9.95 2.52 -6.70
N GLU A 75 -11.01 2.92 -6.02
CA GLU A 75 -10.94 3.86 -4.90
C GLU A 75 -10.78 3.15 -3.56
N ALA A 76 -11.01 1.85 -3.53
CA ALA A 76 -10.92 1.09 -2.29
C ALA A 76 -9.46 1.01 -1.85
N ILE A 77 -9.22 1.34 -0.60
CA ILE A 77 -7.90 1.20 0.03
C ILE A 77 -8.09 0.39 1.29
N GLY A 78 -7.57 -0.85 1.27
CA GLY A 78 -7.80 -1.78 2.36
C GLY A 78 -6.82 -1.66 3.51
N GLY A 79 -5.64 -1.08 3.24
CA GLY A 79 -4.62 -0.96 4.27
C GLY A 79 -3.30 -0.57 3.67
N TYR A 80 -2.27 -0.54 4.51
CA TYR A 80 -0.93 -0.18 4.09
C TYR A 80 0.11 -0.85 4.98
N TRP A 81 1.33 -0.95 4.47
CA TRP A 81 2.52 -1.33 5.24
C TRP A 81 3.73 -0.78 4.50
N LEU A 82 4.92 -1.10 4.99
CA LEU A 82 6.16 -0.60 4.39
C LEU A 82 7.05 -1.76 3.96
N ILE A 83 7.71 -1.59 2.81
CA ILE A 83 8.76 -2.48 2.35
C ILE A 83 10.08 -1.74 2.48
N VAL A 84 11.11 -2.43 2.98
CA VAL A 84 12.47 -1.90 3.08
C VAL A 84 13.27 -2.46 1.92
N ALA A 85 13.72 -1.59 1.03
CA ALA A 85 14.40 -2.02 -0.20
C ALA A 85 15.40 -0.97 -0.66
N ASP A 86 16.27 -1.35 -1.59
CA ASP A 86 17.30 -0.45 -2.12
C ASP A 86 16.72 0.59 -3.09
N ASN A 87 15.68 0.20 -3.82
CA ASN A 87 15.08 1.08 -4.83
C ASN A 87 13.64 0.63 -5.12
N LEU A 88 12.95 1.43 -5.91
CA LEU A 88 11.55 1.16 -6.23
C LEU A 88 11.37 -0.16 -6.98
N ASP A 89 12.28 -0.48 -7.90
CA ASP A 89 12.19 -1.71 -8.68
C ASP A 89 12.26 -2.94 -7.76
N GLU A 90 13.18 -2.93 -6.80
CA GLU A 90 13.28 -4.01 -5.84
C GLU A 90 12.02 -4.10 -4.96
N ALA A 91 11.53 -2.96 -4.50
CA ALA A 91 10.31 -2.93 -3.68
C ALA A 91 9.13 -3.50 -4.44
N ALA A 92 8.99 -3.16 -5.72
CA ALA A 92 7.92 -3.66 -6.57
C ALA A 92 8.01 -5.18 -6.75
N LYS A 93 9.21 -5.70 -6.93
CA LYS A 93 9.43 -7.14 -7.07
C LYS A 93 9.05 -7.89 -5.80
N ILE A 94 9.38 -7.31 -4.65
CA ILE A 94 8.98 -7.89 -3.36
C ILE A 94 7.45 -7.88 -3.23
N ALA A 95 6.81 -6.74 -3.54
CA ALA A 95 5.36 -6.62 -3.46
C ALA A 95 4.64 -7.58 -4.39
N ALA A 96 5.24 -7.89 -5.54
CA ALA A 96 4.65 -8.80 -6.53
C ALA A 96 4.50 -10.23 -6.00
N GLN A 97 5.15 -10.56 -4.90
CA GLN A 97 5.05 -11.88 -4.27
C GLN A 97 3.79 -12.03 -3.41
N ASN A 98 2.99 -10.98 -3.27
CA ASN A 98 1.81 -10.99 -2.41
C ASN A 98 0.77 -11.97 -2.93
N PRO A 99 0.36 -12.95 -2.11
CA PRO A 99 -0.59 -13.97 -2.56
C PRO A 99 -1.99 -13.45 -2.85
N CYS A 100 -2.33 -12.25 -2.39
CA CYS A 100 -3.67 -11.69 -2.63
C CYS A 100 -3.86 -11.15 -4.05
N ILE A 101 -2.77 -10.98 -4.80
CA ILE A 101 -2.86 -10.45 -6.17
C ILE A 101 -3.71 -11.34 -7.06
N LYS A 102 -3.61 -12.65 -6.91
CA LYS A 102 -4.33 -13.57 -7.78
C LYS A 102 -5.84 -13.53 -7.62
N HIS A 103 -6.33 -12.90 -6.55
CA HIS A 103 -7.77 -12.82 -6.27
C HIS A 103 -8.32 -11.41 -6.39
N GLY A 104 -7.64 -10.54 -7.12
CA GLY A 104 -8.21 -9.25 -7.50
C GLY A 104 -7.56 -8.02 -6.88
N LEU A 105 -6.84 -8.15 -5.77
CA LEU A 105 -6.20 -6.98 -5.17
C LEU A 105 -4.96 -6.58 -5.97
N PHE A 106 -4.64 -5.30 -5.90
CA PHE A 106 -3.39 -4.80 -6.45
C PHE A 106 -2.80 -3.80 -5.45
N PHE A 107 -1.52 -3.50 -5.63
CA PHE A 107 -0.78 -2.77 -4.63
C PHE A 107 0.00 -1.65 -5.28
N GLU A 108 -0.16 -0.45 -4.74
CA GLU A 108 0.55 0.72 -5.19
C GLU A 108 1.76 0.92 -4.29
N ILE A 109 2.93 1.11 -4.90
CA ILE A 109 4.19 1.23 -4.16
C ILE A 109 4.70 2.65 -4.34
N ARG A 110 4.95 3.35 -3.24
CA ARG A 110 5.42 4.73 -3.29
C ARG A 110 6.67 4.90 -2.44
N PRO A 111 7.74 5.48 -2.99
CA PRO A 111 8.91 5.79 -2.16
C PRO A 111 8.53 6.87 -1.14
N THR A 112 9.12 6.78 0.04
CA THR A 112 8.98 7.86 1.01
C THR A 112 9.99 8.95 0.68
N ASP A 113 9.64 10.18 1.02
CA ASP A 113 10.50 11.34 0.78
C ASP A 113 11.00 11.84 2.13
N ALA A 114 12.31 11.81 2.33
CA ALA A 114 12.91 12.26 3.57
C ALA A 114 12.91 13.78 3.70
N ALA A 115 12.77 14.50 2.59
CA ALA A 115 12.77 15.95 2.60
C ALA A 115 11.42 16.49 3.02
N CYS A 116 11.43 17.63 3.70
CA CYS A 116 10.18 18.33 3.99
C CYS A 116 9.59 18.92 2.72
N ALA A 117 8.28 19.07 2.69
CA ALA A 117 7.61 19.67 1.55
C ALA A 117 8.11 21.11 1.35
N SER A 118 8.24 21.51 0.08
CA SER A 118 8.66 22.85 -0.27
C SER A 118 8.06 23.23 -1.60
N ALA A 119 7.49 24.42 -1.66
CA ALA A 119 6.93 24.93 -2.91
C ALA A 119 8.01 25.20 -3.96
N PHE A 120 9.27 25.27 -3.55
CA PHE A 120 10.38 25.58 -4.45
C PHE A 120 11.03 24.33 -5.06
N ASN A 121 10.54 23.14 -4.70
CA ASN A 121 11.01 21.88 -5.27
C ASN A 121 9.86 21.18 -5.99
N VAL A 122 10.18 20.41 -7.02
CA VAL A 122 9.17 19.57 -7.67
C VAL A 122 8.85 18.41 -6.76
N MET A 123 7.57 18.22 -6.50
CA MET A 123 7.09 17.11 -5.66
C MET A 123 5.71 16.67 -6.16
N THR A 124 5.11 15.69 -5.50
CA THR A 124 3.86 15.11 -5.97
C THR A 124 2.76 16.16 -6.15
N GLU A 125 2.68 17.13 -5.24
CA GLU A 125 1.62 18.15 -5.26
C GLU A 125 1.91 19.31 -6.21
N THR A 126 3.09 19.34 -6.82
CA THR A 126 3.42 20.41 -7.76
C THR A 126 2.49 20.32 -8.98
N PRO A 127 1.77 21.40 -9.32
CA PRO A 127 0.84 21.34 -10.46
C PRO A 127 1.56 21.04 -11.77
N ASN A 128 0.89 20.28 -12.61
CA ASN A 128 1.37 20.08 -13.98
C ASN A 128 1.07 21.33 -14.79
N GLU A 129 1.97 21.66 -15.71
CA GLU A 129 1.78 22.81 -16.58
C GLU A 129 1.12 22.42 -17.88
#